data_4a7e75ec07dec9ea45e343b9d93b6f26
#
_entry.id   4a7e75ec07dec9ea45e343b9d93b6f26
#
_cell.length_a   1.000
_cell.length_b   1.000
_cell.length_c   1.000
_cell.angle_alpha   90.00
_cell.angle_beta   90.00
_cell.angle_gamma   90.00
#
_symmetry.space_group_name_H-M   'P 1'
#
loop_
_entity.id
_entity.type
_entity.pdbx_description
1 polymer ?
#
loop_
_entity_poly.entity_id
_entity_poly.type
_entity_poly.pdbx_seq_one_letter_code
_entity_poly.pdbx_strand_id
1 'polypeptide(L)'
;DIAEIEEAYQTPASNMMRVNGEPAIGIAISTVPKGNVVDMADAVKEKIDWFTSEMPEGYALSCIYDQGYESAVANRGFIVNLIVSVLTVVAILLFFIGFKNGLLIGSGLVFSIFATLIVMFADGIALQRMSLAAIIIAMGMLVDNAIVVSDSALVNMQRGMRKRMAIMRACSATALPLLAATV
;
A
#
# COMPACT_ATOMS: atom_id res chain seq x y z
N ASP A 1 -64.38 22.98 -3.32
CA ASP A 1 -63.08 22.34 -3.12
C ASP A 1 -63.09 21.05 -3.88
N ILE A 2 -62.12 20.92 -4.83
CA ILE A 2 -62.06 19.78 -5.76
C ILE A 2 -60.98 18.77 -5.33
N ALA A 3 -60.03 19.21 -4.53
CA ALA A 3 -58.93 18.39 -3.99
C ALA A 3 -58.40 19.01 -2.71
N GLU A 4 -58.03 18.16 -1.76
CA GLU A 4 -57.24 18.50 -0.59
C GLU A 4 -55.82 18.02 -0.87
N ILE A 5 -54.82 18.90 -0.73
CA ILE A 5 -53.40 18.60 -1.00
C ILE A 5 -52.70 18.53 0.34
N GLU A 6 -52.29 17.32 0.72
CA GLU A 6 -51.50 17.07 1.91
C GLU A 6 -50.07 16.63 1.53
N GLU A 7 -49.11 17.09 2.31
CA GLU A 7 -47.73 16.60 2.22
C GLU A 7 -47.62 15.31 3.05
N ALA A 8 -47.46 14.17 2.37
CA ALA A 8 -47.41 12.86 3.02
C ALA A 8 -46.35 11.96 2.37
N TYR A 9 -45.92 10.94 3.10
CA TYR A 9 -45.05 9.92 2.56
C TYR A 9 -45.79 9.03 1.55
N GLN A 10 -45.03 8.67 0.47
CA GLN A 10 -45.58 7.78 -0.56
C GLN A 10 -45.86 6.39 0.01
N THR A 11 -47.12 5.92 -0.18
CA THR A 11 -47.53 4.56 0.18
C THR A 11 -47.92 3.77 -1.06
N PRO A 12 -47.32 2.59 -1.33
CA PRO A 12 -46.22 1.95 -0.57
C PRO A 12 -44.89 2.68 -0.74
N ALA A 13 -44.04 2.67 0.31
CA ALA A 13 -42.73 3.29 0.27
C ALA A 13 -41.84 2.63 -0.80
N SER A 14 -41.32 3.43 -1.72
CA SER A 14 -40.43 2.96 -2.81
C SER A 14 -39.03 2.64 -2.31
N ASN A 15 -38.54 3.38 -1.31
CA ASN A 15 -37.27 3.19 -0.66
C ASN A 15 -37.43 3.25 0.85
N MET A 16 -36.99 2.22 1.55
CA MET A 16 -37.06 2.16 3.01
C MET A 16 -35.75 1.65 3.56
N MET A 17 -35.15 2.40 4.47
CA MET A 17 -34.02 1.97 5.25
C MET A 17 -34.42 1.70 6.70
N ARG A 18 -33.93 0.60 7.25
CA ARG A 18 -34.12 0.24 8.66
C ARG A 18 -32.79 -0.19 9.26
N VAL A 19 -32.55 0.22 10.49
CA VAL A 19 -31.42 -0.21 11.30
C VAL A 19 -31.98 -0.86 12.56
N ASN A 20 -31.61 -2.10 12.83
CA ASN A 20 -32.13 -2.91 13.96
C ASN A 20 -33.67 -2.99 14.02
N GLY A 21 -34.35 -2.90 12.87
CA GLY A 21 -35.82 -2.94 12.79
C GLY A 21 -36.51 -1.58 12.88
N GLU A 22 -35.83 -0.52 13.30
CA GLU A 22 -36.33 0.85 13.40
C GLU A 22 -36.12 1.61 12.09
N PRO A 23 -37.04 2.53 11.71
CA PRO A 23 -36.84 3.38 10.55
C PRO A 23 -35.60 4.24 10.69
N ALA A 24 -34.81 4.34 9.62
CA ALA A 24 -33.55 5.08 9.63
C ALA A 24 -33.34 5.86 8.33
N ILE A 25 -32.52 6.90 8.41
CA ILE A 25 -32.07 7.70 7.27
C ILE A 25 -30.57 7.43 7.09
N GLY A 26 -30.18 6.99 5.88
CA GLY A 26 -28.77 6.77 5.54
C GLY A 26 -28.14 8.03 4.97
N ILE A 27 -27.02 8.44 5.54
CA ILE A 27 -26.19 9.53 5.02
C ILE A 27 -24.93 8.91 4.46
N ALA A 28 -24.69 9.06 3.16
CA ALA A 28 -23.49 8.60 2.49
C ALA A 28 -22.57 9.79 2.18
N ILE A 29 -21.32 9.70 2.59
CA ILE A 29 -20.30 10.72 2.37
C ILE A 29 -19.18 10.10 1.56
N SER A 30 -18.76 10.75 0.47
CA SER A 30 -17.67 10.29 -0.39
C SER A 30 -16.66 11.39 -0.63
N THR A 31 -15.41 11.01 -0.89
CA THR A 31 -14.37 11.98 -1.25
C THR A 31 -14.57 12.55 -2.64
N VAL A 32 -14.08 13.76 -2.85
CA VAL A 32 -13.87 14.30 -4.19
C VAL A 32 -12.80 13.49 -4.93
N PRO A 33 -12.82 13.48 -6.29
CA PRO A 33 -11.76 12.83 -7.07
C PRO A 33 -10.37 13.30 -6.63
N LYS A 34 -9.46 12.33 -6.38
CA LYS A 34 -8.12 12.54 -5.82
C LYS A 34 -8.05 13.00 -4.35
N GLY A 35 -9.17 13.04 -3.64
CA GLY A 35 -9.19 13.34 -2.20
C GLY A 35 -8.63 12.17 -1.37
N ASN A 36 -8.05 12.48 -0.22
CA ASN A 36 -7.61 11.49 0.74
C ASN A 36 -8.80 11.00 1.57
N VAL A 37 -9.06 9.70 1.54
CA VAL A 37 -10.17 9.07 2.27
C VAL A 37 -9.98 9.14 3.78
N VAL A 38 -8.75 9.06 4.27
CA VAL A 38 -8.42 9.11 5.71
C VAL A 38 -8.69 10.51 6.25
N ASP A 39 -8.16 11.55 5.57
CA ASP A 39 -8.35 12.94 5.98
C ASP A 39 -9.84 13.34 5.96
N MET A 40 -10.59 12.84 4.95
CA MET A 40 -12.05 13.03 4.90
C MET A 40 -12.73 12.37 6.11
N ALA A 41 -12.37 11.12 6.44
CA ALA A 41 -12.98 10.41 7.55
C ALA A 41 -12.73 11.12 8.89
N ASP A 42 -11.53 11.66 9.10
CA ASP A 42 -11.21 12.41 10.31
C ASP A 42 -12.00 13.73 10.39
N ALA A 43 -12.11 14.47 9.29
CA ALA A 43 -12.93 15.68 9.23
C ALA A 43 -14.43 15.38 9.43
N VAL A 44 -14.92 14.25 8.91
CA VAL A 44 -16.31 13.80 9.12
C VAL A 44 -16.55 13.42 10.57
N LYS A 45 -15.62 12.73 11.24
CA LYS A 45 -15.73 12.39 12.67
C LYS A 45 -15.86 13.64 13.52
N GLU A 46 -15.01 14.65 13.30
CA GLU A 46 -15.08 15.93 14.00
C GLU A 46 -16.46 16.60 13.83
N LYS A 47 -17.00 16.58 12.62
CA LYS A 47 -18.34 17.11 12.34
C LYS A 47 -19.46 16.30 12.97
N ILE A 48 -19.33 15.00 13.00
CA ILE A 48 -20.29 14.10 13.65
C ILE A 48 -20.32 14.35 15.16
N ASP A 49 -19.16 14.46 15.79
CA ASP A 49 -19.06 14.72 17.24
C ASP A 49 -19.72 16.05 17.61
N TRP A 50 -19.46 17.11 16.83
CA TRP A 50 -20.13 18.39 17.01
C TRP A 50 -21.66 18.29 16.80
N PHE A 51 -22.09 17.64 15.72
CA PHE A 51 -23.51 17.49 15.41
C PHE A 51 -24.25 16.66 16.48
N THR A 52 -23.63 15.61 16.98
CA THR A 52 -24.20 14.75 18.03
C THR A 52 -24.42 15.54 19.33
N SER A 53 -23.58 16.53 19.63
CA SER A 53 -23.72 17.39 20.81
C SER A 53 -24.93 18.36 20.73
N GLU A 54 -25.38 18.69 19.52
CA GLU A 54 -26.52 19.58 19.27
C GLU A 54 -27.81 18.83 18.89
N MET A 55 -27.76 17.50 18.81
CA MET A 55 -28.88 16.68 18.35
C MET A 55 -30.04 16.64 19.38
N PRO A 56 -31.30 16.77 18.95
CA PRO A 56 -32.44 16.63 19.84
C PRO A 56 -32.52 15.22 20.45
N GLU A 57 -33.13 15.14 21.66
CA GLU A 57 -33.37 13.85 22.29
C GLU A 57 -34.28 12.96 21.40
N GLY A 58 -33.97 11.67 21.33
CA GLY A 58 -34.70 10.68 20.55
C GLY A 58 -34.08 10.30 19.22
N TYR A 59 -33.00 10.95 18.79
CA TYR A 59 -32.23 10.55 17.62
C TYR A 59 -30.93 9.89 18.04
N ALA A 60 -30.52 8.84 17.32
CA ALA A 60 -29.23 8.18 17.50
C ALA A 60 -28.49 8.12 16.17
N LEU A 61 -27.24 8.58 16.16
CA LEU A 61 -26.35 8.48 15.00
C LEU A 61 -25.46 7.27 15.17
N SER A 62 -25.41 6.39 14.17
CA SER A 62 -24.53 5.24 14.18
C SER A 62 -23.73 5.18 12.88
N CYS A 63 -22.43 4.92 12.98
CA CYS A 63 -21.59 4.68 11.83
C CYS A 63 -21.79 3.24 11.36
N ILE A 64 -22.24 3.04 10.11
CA ILE A 64 -22.43 1.72 9.51
C ILE A 64 -21.12 1.24 8.88
N TYR A 65 -20.40 2.13 8.22
CA TYR A 65 -19.16 1.81 7.53
C TYR A 65 -18.20 3.00 7.51
N ASP A 66 -16.98 2.80 7.98
CA ASP A 66 -15.91 3.81 7.98
C ASP A 66 -14.77 3.35 7.07
N GLN A 67 -14.81 3.78 5.82
CA GLN A 67 -13.77 3.47 4.84
C GLN A 67 -12.42 4.11 5.18
N GLY A 68 -12.40 5.24 5.89
CA GLY A 68 -11.16 5.88 6.32
C GLY A 68 -10.40 5.02 7.34
N TYR A 69 -11.11 4.49 8.33
CA TYR A 69 -10.54 3.58 9.31
C TYR A 69 -10.01 2.29 8.64
N GLU A 70 -10.80 1.65 7.80
CA GLU A 70 -10.39 0.44 7.07
C GLU A 70 -9.17 0.69 6.18
N SER A 71 -9.11 1.85 5.53
CA SER A 71 -7.97 2.24 4.70
C SER A 71 -6.72 2.50 5.54
N ALA A 72 -6.85 3.18 6.67
CA ALA A 72 -5.73 3.44 7.58
C ALA A 72 -5.14 2.14 8.16
N VAL A 73 -6.01 1.21 8.61
CA VAL A 73 -5.61 -0.10 9.11
C VAL A 73 -4.91 -0.91 8.02
N ALA A 74 -5.47 -0.94 6.81
CA ALA A 74 -4.88 -1.62 5.67
C ALA A 74 -3.50 -1.05 5.32
N ASN A 75 -3.36 0.27 5.23
CA ASN A 75 -2.09 0.93 4.91
C ASN A 75 -1.02 0.62 5.96
N ARG A 76 -1.37 0.65 7.25
CA ARG A 76 -0.45 0.26 8.33
C ARG A 76 -0.02 -1.21 8.19
N GLY A 77 -0.96 -2.11 7.93
CA GLY A 77 -0.68 -3.53 7.70
C GLY A 77 0.30 -3.74 6.54
N PHE A 78 0.14 -3.00 5.45
CA PHE A 78 1.04 -3.05 4.30
C PHE A 78 2.45 -2.58 4.61
N ILE A 79 2.62 -1.46 5.31
CA ILE A 79 3.94 -0.96 5.70
C ILE A 79 4.65 -2.00 6.58
N VAL A 80 3.95 -2.59 7.55
CA VAL A 80 4.50 -3.65 8.40
C VAL A 80 4.92 -4.85 7.56
N ASN A 81 4.08 -5.32 6.63
CA ASN A 81 4.39 -6.44 5.76
C ASN A 81 5.58 -6.15 4.85
N LEU A 82 5.70 -4.92 4.31
CA LEU A 82 6.86 -4.50 3.53
C LEU A 82 8.14 -4.57 4.36
N ILE A 83 8.13 -4.03 5.58
CA ILE A 83 9.30 -4.07 6.48
C ILE A 83 9.67 -5.52 6.81
N VAL A 84 8.69 -6.36 7.17
CA VAL A 84 8.93 -7.77 7.47
C VAL A 84 9.49 -8.50 6.26
N SER A 85 8.97 -8.25 5.06
CA SER A 85 9.48 -8.85 3.81
C SER A 85 10.93 -8.45 3.55
N VAL A 86 11.26 -7.16 3.68
CA VAL A 86 12.65 -6.67 3.52
C VAL A 86 13.57 -7.32 4.54
N LEU A 87 13.18 -7.35 5.81
CA LEU A 87 13.99 -7.97 6.87
C LEU A 87 14.19 -9.46 6.64
N THR A 88 13.15 -10.17 6.21
CA THR A 88 13.22 -11.60 5.89
C THR A 88 14.21 -11.85 4.74
N VAL A 89 14.11 -11.09 3.65
CA VAL A 89 15.01 -11.22 2.51
C VAL A 89 16.45 -10.90 2.91
N VAL A 90 16.67 -9.82 3.66
CA VAL A 90 18.03 -9.46 4.14
C VAL A 90 18.57 -10.55 5.07
N ALA A 91 17.76 -11.12 5.96
CA ALA A 91 18.18 -12.22 6.84
C ALA A 91 18.60 -13.46 6.04
N ILE A 92 17.84 -13.82 5.02
CA ILE A 92 18.17 -14.94 4.11
C ILE A 92 19.48 -14.66 3.38
N LEU A 93 19.67 -13.46 2.84
CA LEU A 93 20.91 -13.06 2.17
C LEU A 93 22.13 -13.13 3.11
N LEU A 94 21.99 -12.66 4.35
CA LEU A 94 23.04 -12.74 5.36
C LEU A 94 23.40 -14.19 5.69
N PHE A 95 22.41 -15.07 5.75
CA PHE A 95 22.63 -16.48 6.09
C PHE A 95 23.29 -17.27 4.96
N PHE A 96 22.84 -17.12 3.70
CA PHE A 96 23.33 -17.91 2.57
C PHE A 96 24.58 -17.33 1.89
N ILE A 97 24.67 -16.00 1.74
CA ILE A 97 25.75 -15.33 1.00
C ILE A 97 26.86 -14.85 1.95
N GLY A 98 26.57 -14.81 3.24
CA GLY A 98 27.50 -14.32 4.27
C GLY A 98 27.34 -12.82 4.55
N PHE A 99 27.79 -12.43 5.74
CA PHE A 99 27.48 -11.12 6.33
C PHE A 99 27.91 -9.92 5.47
N LYS A 100 29.12 -9.93 4.89
CA LYS A 100 29.65 -8.80 4.10
C LYS A 100 28.91 -8.59 2.79
N ASN A 101 28.70 -9.67 2.03
CA ASN A 101 28.03 -9.58 0.73
C ASN A 101 26.53 -9.46 0.88
N GLY A 102 25.92 -10.16 1.85
CA GLY A 102 24.51 -10.06 2.16
C GLY A 102 24.11 -8.65 2.60
N LEU A 103 24.93 -7.98 3.42
CA LEU A 103 24.67 -6.60 3.82
C LEU A 103 24.79 -5.62 2.64
N LEU A 104 25.75 -5.83 1.74
CA LEU A 104 25.91 -5.00 0.55
C LEU A 104 24.69 -5.11 -0.38
N ILE A 105 24.25 -6.34 -0.68
CA ILE A 105 23.08 -6.58 -1.53
C ILE A 105 21.80 -6.07 -0.83
N GLY A 106 21.64 -6.34 0.46
CA GLY A 106 20.51 -5.88 1.25
C GLY A 106 20.43 -4.35 1.32
N SER A 107 21.55 -3.63 1.43
CA SER A 107 21.53 -2.17 1.38
C SER A 107 21.10 -1.65 0.00
N GLY A 108 21.56 -2.27 -1.08
CA GLY A 108 21.13 -1.95 -2.44
C GLY A 108 19.61 -2.13 -2.62
N LEU A 109 19.06 -3.20 -2.06
CA LEU A 109 17.61 -3.45 -2.04
C LEU A 109 16.85 -2.32 -1.34
N VAL A 110 17.28 -1.95 -0.13
CA VAL A 110 16.64 -0.87 0.65
C VAL A 110 16.70 0.45 -0.12
N PHE A 111 17.85 0.81 -0.69
CA PHE A 111 17.97 2.02 -1.51
C PHE A 111 17.08 1.99 -2.75
N SER A 112 16.92 0.84 -3.40
CA SER A 112 16.02 0.69 -4.55
C SER A 112 14.56 0.91 -4.18
N ILE A 113 14.13 0.39 -3.03
CA ILE A 113 12.77 0.60 -2.53
C ILE A 113 12.53 2.09 -2.24
N PHE A 114 13.46 2.75 -1.53
CA PHE A 114 13.35 4.19 -1.28
C PHE A 114 13.31 5.01 -2.56
N ALA A 115 14.17 4.68 -3.54
CA ALA A 115 14.15 5.34 -4.84
C ALA A 115 12.80 5.18 -5.54
N THR A 116 12.22 3.98 -5.51
CA THR A 116 10.89 3.73 -6.08
C THR A 116 9.80 4.55 -5.38
N LEU A 117 9.82 4.61 -4.04
CA LEU A 117 8.87 5.42 -3.28
C LEU A 117 9.00 6.92 -3.58
N ILE A 118 10.23 7.42 -3.75
CA ILE A 118 10.48 8.82 -4.13
C ILE A 118 9.91 9.12 -5.52
N VAL A 119 10.14 8.24 -6.50
CA VAL A 119 9.58 8.40 -7.85
C VAL A 119 8.05 8.35 -7.81
N MET A 120 7.46 7.41 -7.09
CA MET A 120 5.99 7.34 -6.94
C MET A 120 5.44 8.62 -6.32
N PHE A 121 6.12 9.16 -5.31
CA PHE A 121 5.71 10.43 -4.70
C PHE A 121 5.80 11.60 -5.68
N ALA A 122 6.89 11.67 -6.47
CA ALA A 122 7.09 12.73 -7.46
C ALA A 122 6.04 12.68 -8.60
N ASP A 123 5.63 11.47 -9.01
CA ASP A 123 4.62 11.26 -10.03
C ASP A 123 3.17 11.33 -9.48
N GLY A 124 3.01 11.57 -8.17
CA GLY A 124 1.69 11.65 -7.53
C GLY A 124 0.94 10.32 -7.49
N ILE A 125 1.65 9.20 -7.57
CA ILE A 125 1.06 7.86 -7.49
C ILE A 125 0.75 7.54 -6.03
N ALA A 126 -0.54 7.33 -5.73
CA ALA A 126 -0.96 6.98 -4.39
C ALA A 126 -0.46 5.59 -3.97
N LEU A 127 -0.07 5.46 -2.71
CA LEU A 127 0.25 4.18 -2.08
C LEU A 127 -1.04 3.37 -1.92
N GLN A 128 -1.29 2.49 -2.88
CA GLN A 128 -2.41 1.57 -2.90
C GLN A 128 -1.94 0.13 -2.67
N ARG A 129 -2.89 -0.77 -2.35
CA ARG A 129 -2.58 -2.20 -2.17
C ARG A 129 -1.83 -2.79 -3.37
N MET A 130 -2.24 -2.40 -4.59
CA MET A 130 -1.61 -2.90 -5.83
C MET A 130 -0.18 -2.40 -6.00
N SER A 131 0.09 -1.12 -5.72
CA SER A 131 1.46 -0.57 -5.81
C SER A 131 2.42 -1.24 -4.80
N LEU A 132 1.94 -1.50 -3.59
CA LEU A 132 2.75 -2.18 -2.57
C LEU A 132 2.98 -3.65 -2.92
N ALA A 133 1.97 -4.35 -3.43
CA ALA A 133 2.16 -5.72 -3.94
C ALA A 133 3.17 -5.77 -5.09
N ALA A 134 3.12 -4.81 -6.02
CA ALA A 134 4.08 -4.69 -7.11
C ALA A 134 5.52 -4.46 -6.58
N ILE A 135 5.70 -3.61 -5.57
CA ILE A 135 7.02 -3.38 -4.94
C ILE A 135 7.56 -4.67 -4.32
N ILE A 136 6.72 -5.46 -3.63
CA ILE A 136 7.14 -6.73 -3.01
C ILE A 136 7.55 -7.75 -4.08
N ILE A 137 6.82 -7.85 -5.18
CA ILE A 137 7.16 -8.72 -6.31
C ILE A 137 8.46 -8.27 -6.98
N ALA A 138 8.58 -6.97 -7.27
CA ALA A 138 9.79 -6.39 -7.87
C ALA A 138 11.02 -6.57 -6.97
N MET A 139 10.85 -6.51 -5.65
CA MET A 139 11.91 -6.77 -4.69
C MET A 139 12.47 -8.20 -4.83
N GLY A 140 11.62 -9.21 -5.00
CA GLY A 140 12.04 -10.58 -5.24
C GLY A 140 12.90 -10.69 -6.51
N MET A 141 12.43 -10.17 -7.63
CA MET A 141 13.18 -10.18 -8.90
C MET A 141 14.51 -9.41 -8.82
N LEU A 142 14.55 -8.31 -8.09
CA LEU A 142 15.75 -7.50 -7.93
C LEU A 142 16.82 -8.23 -7.10
N VAL A 143 16.40 -8.94 -6.07
CA VAL A 143 17.29 -9.76 -5.23
C VAL A 143 17.91 -10.88 -6.03
N ASP A 144 17.14 -11.59 -6.84
CA ASP A 144 17.65 -12.68 -7.68
C ASP A 144 18.71 -12.20 -8.66
N ASN A 145 18.51 -11.05 -9.29
CA ASN A 145 19.49 -10.43 -10.16
C ASN A 145 20.79 -10.08 -9.41
N ALA A 146 20.66 -9.52 -8.21
CA ALA A 146 21.81 -9.16 -7.37
C ALA A 146 22.60 -10.40 -6.91
N ILE A 147 21.93 -11.50 -6.60
CA ILE A 147 22.55 -12.78 -6.24
C ILE A 147 23.36 -13.32 -7.40
N VAL A 148 22.80 -13.38 -8.61
CA VAL A 148 23.47 -13.91 -9.80
C VAL A 148 24.74 -13.13 -10.12
N VAL A 149 24.68 -11.79 -10.07
CA VAL A 149 25.86 -10.94 -10.31
C VAL A 149 26.92 -11.15 -9.23
N SER A 150 26.50 -11.20 -7.95
CA SER A 150 27.40 -11.38 -6.81
C SER A 150 28.11 -12.74 -6.85
N ASP A 151 27.37 -13.81 -7.13
CA ASP A 151 27.92 -15.16 -7.23
C ASP A 151 28.90 -15.28 -8.41
N SER A 152 28.55 -14.75 -9.57
CA SER A 152 29.44 -14.70 -10.74
C SER A 152 30.74 -13.93 -10.43
N ALA A 153 30.64 -12.82 -9.70
CA ALA A 153 31.84 -12.04 -9.29
C ALA A 153 32.69 -12.84 -8.30
N LEU A 154 32.07 -13.55 -7.36
CA LEU A 154 32.73 -14.37 -6.37
C LEU A 154 33.50 -15.53 -7.04
N VAL A 155 32.90 -16.23 -7.95
CA VAL A 155 33.55 -17.31 -8.75
C VAL A 155 34.72 -16.78 -9.55
N ASN A 156 34.58 -15.60 -10.17
CA ASN A 156 35.70 -14.96 -10.89
C ASN A 156 36.88 -14.58 -9.97
N MET A 157 36.55 -14.13 -8.75
CA MET A 157 37.62 -13.85 -7.74
C MET A 157 38.30 -15.12 -7.24
N GLN A 158 37.58 -16.22 -7.05
CA GLN A 158 38.12 -17.52 -6.68
C GLN A 158 39.07 -18.09 -7.77
N ARG A 159 38.82 -17.74 -9.03
CA ARG A 159 39.69 -18.06 -10.18
C ARG A 159 40.93 -17.17 -10.29
N GLY A 160 41.20 -16.34 -9.29
CA GLY A 160 42.40 -15.50 -9.20
C GLY A 160 42.31 -14.15 -9.90
N MET A 161 41.11 -13.73 -10.35
CA MET A 161 40.98 -12.41 -10.95
C MET A 161 40.99 -11.30 -9.88
N ARG A 162 41.53 -10.13 -10.24
CA ARG A 162 41.49 -8.94 -9.39
C ARG A 162 40.03 -8.52 -9.18
N LYS A 163 39.67 -8.12 -7.97
CA LYS A 163 38.27 -7.77 -7.56
C LYS A 163 37.57 -6.89 -8.59
N ARG A 164 38.19 -5.81 -9.05
CA ARG A 164 37.59 -4.89 -10.02
C ARG A 164 37.28 -5.56 -11.36
N MET A 165 38.19 -6.37 -11.87
CA MET A 165 38.01 -7.10 -13.14
C MET A 165 36.96 -8.20 -13.00
N ALA A 166 36.91 -8.90 -11.87
CA ALA A 166 35.93 -9.94 -11.57
C ALA A 166 34.50 -9.37 -11.58
N ILE A 167 34.30 -8.21 -10.94
CA ILE A 167 33.00 -7.53 -10.90
C ILE A 167 32.60 -7.03 -12.31
N MET A 168 33.50 -6.36 -13.02
CA MET A 168 33.19 -5.86 -14.37
C MET A 168 32.81 -6.99 -15.32
N ARG A 169 33.56 -8.12 -15.26
CA ARG A 169 33.26 -9.30 -16.08
C ARG A 169 31.94 -9.96 -15.69
N ALA A 170 31.62 -10.06 -14.40
CA ALA A 170 30.36 -10.57 -13.92
C ALA A 170 29.20 -9.70 -14.44
N CYS A 171 29.27 -8.38 -14.25
CA CYS A 171 28.23 -7.46 -14.74
C CYS A 171 28.04 -7.53 -16.25
N SER A 172 29.13 -7.54 -17.05
CA SER A 172 29.00 -7.59 -18.51
C SER A 172 28.46 -8.93 -19.02
N ALA A 173 28.79 -10.03 -18.37
CA ALA A 173 28.33 -11.36 -18.76
C ALA A 173 26.86 -11.61 -18.39
N THR A 174 26.38 -11.02 -17.30
CA THR A 174 25.02 -11.23 -16.80
C THR A 174 24.04 -10.14 -17.21
N ALA A 175 24.52 -8.98 -17.69
CA ALA A 175 23.67 -7.82 -18.00
C ALA A 175 22.58 -8.15 -19.02
N LEU A 176 22.92 -8.80 -20.14
CA LEU A 176 21.96 -9.10 -21.20
C LEU A 176 20.93 -10.17 -20.79
N PRO A 177 21.31 -11.29 -20.18
CA PRO A 177 20.34 -12.27 -19.63
C PRO A 177 19.43 -11.69 -18.55
N LEU A 178 19.97 -10.87 -17.64
CA LEU A 178 19.17 -10.28 -16.57
C LEU A 178 18.18 -9.23 -17.11
N LEU A 179 18.61 -8.43 -18.10
CA LEU A 179 17.72 -7.48 -18.75
C LEU A 179 16.56 -8.19 -19.48
N ALA A 180 16.84 -9.30 -20.15
CA ALA A 180 15.82 -10.11 -20.80
C ALA A 180 14.87 -10.81 -19.83
N ALA A 181 15.31 -11.08 -18.60
CA ALA A 181 14.49 -11.71 -17.57
C ALA A 181 13.60 -10.71 -16.81
N THR A 182 13.92 -9.40 -16.85
CA THR A 182 13.20 -8.35 -16.10
C THR A 182 12.28 -7.49 -16.95
N VAL A 183 12.35 -7.58 -18.27
CA VAL A 183 11.49 -6.90 -19.24
C VAL A 183 10.44 -7.86 -19.80
#